data_e9cbb953c748422aaae9ae053519d7aa
#
_entry.id   e9cbb953c748422aaae9ae053519d7aa
#
_cell.length_a   1.000
_cell.length_b   1.000
_cell.length_c   1.000
_cell.angle_alpha   90.00
_cell.angle_beta   90.00
_cell.angle_gamma   90.00
#
_symmetry.space_group_name_H-M   'P 1'
#
loop_
_entity.id
_entity.type
_entity.pdbx_description
1 polymer ?
#
loop_
_entity_poly.entity_id
_entity_poly.type
_entity_poly.pdbx_seq_one_letter_code
_entity_poly.pdbx_strand_id
1 'polypeptide(L)'
;MKNIKIIYLFPILLFLILTNKVYILLGNEIKIINIKEDIENKPSIKNEEDIDLKYLIGKFNYKIDPNFTLVDNKFCREQMKLRIYLRKEVYIKFKEMHADALKSGVNLLIYSGTRNFDEQKSIWERKWELNFNKLKDSVKTAKKILLFSSMPCTSRHHWGTDLDLINLNNNYFETGQGLKEYKWLKENGSKFGFCQVYDDKSITKRTGYELEKWHWSYMPTSSKFLIQYIKKVNYNNINNFKGHHLASNKEINMIDNFVKGINSTCD
;
A
#
# COMPACT_ATOMS: atom_id res chain seq x y z
N MET A 1 6.55 -57.65 -35.26
CA MET A 1 6.42 -56.26 -34.78
C MET A 1 6.58 -56.26 -33.27
N LYS A 2 7.75 -55.79 -32.74
CA LYS A 2 8.06 -55.76 -31.31
C LYS A 2 7.61 -54.42 -30.72
N ASN A 3 6.73 -54.50 -29.73
CA ASN A 3 6.27 -53.32 -28.97
C ASN A 3 7.40 -52.81 -28.08
N ILE A 4 7.92 -51.63 -28.34
CA ILE A 4 8.84 -50.93 -27.43
C ILE A 4 7.99 -50.18 -26.42
N LYS A 5 8.02 -50.63 -25.14
CA LYS A 5 7.48 -49.85 -24.02
C LYS A 5 8.50 -48.78 -23.64
N ILE A 6 8.17 -47.54 -23.82
CA ILE A 6 8.94 -46.41 -23.31
C ILE A 6 8.62 -46.28 -21.82
N ILE A 7 9.61 -46.59 -20.98
CA ILE A 7 9.54 -46.37 -19.53
C ILE A 7 10.04 -44.93 -19.28
N TYR A 8 9.16 -44.06 -18.85
CA TYR A 8 9.55 -42.75 -18.34
C TYR A 8 10.20 -42.93 -16.96
N LEU A 9 11.53 -42.82 -16.91
CA LEU A 9 12.27 -42.69 -15.64
C LEU A 9 12.12 -41.25 -15.15
N PHE A 10 11.37 -41.03 -14.07
CA PHE A 10 11.43 -39.80 -13.31
C PHE A 10 12.85 -39.68 -12.70
N PRO A 11 13.51 -38.50 -12.77
CA PRO A 11 14.80 -38.33 -12.09
C PRO A 11 14.59 -38.43 -10.59
N ILE A 12 15.18 -39.45 -9.98
CA ILE A 12 15.26 -39.59 -8.52
C ILE A 12 16.22 -38.51 -8.03
N LEU A 13 15.71 -37.52 -7.32
CA LEU A 13 16.51 -36.51 -6.65
C LEU A 13 17.05 -37.11 -5.34
N LEU A 14 18.30 -37.54 -5.32
CA LEU A 14 18.95 -38.03 -4.11
C LEU A 14 19.64 -36.88 -3.39
N PHE A 15 19.18 -36.54 -2.19
CA PHE A 15 19.85 -35.58 -1.31
C PHE A 15 20.70 -36.31 -0.28
N LEU A 16 21.99 -36.10 -0.27
CA LEU A 16 22.90 -36.55 0.79
C LEU A 16 23.44 -35.30 1.51
N ILE A 17 23.13 -35.18 2.80
CA ILE A 17 23.68 -34.13 3.66
C ILE A 17 24.78 -34.77 4.51
N LEU A 18 26.04 -34.50 4.16
CA LEU A 18 27.19 -34.88 4.96
C LEU A 18 27.99 -33.61 5.28
N THR A 19 28.03 -33.24 6.57
CA THR A 19 28.74 -32.07 7.04
C THR A 19 28.42 -30.82 6.18
N ASN A 20 28.45 -29.71 6.37
CA ASN A 20 28.21 -28.45 5.68
C ASN A 20 28.14 -28.40 4.12
N LYS A 21 27.88 -29.52 3.46
CA LYS A 21 27.79 -29.67 2.00
C LYS A 21 26.51 -30.38 1.58
N VAL A 22 25.81 -29.84 0.57
CA VAL A 22 24.68 -30.51 -0.09
C VAL A 22 25.15 -30.96 -1.47
N TYR A 23 24.94 -32.23 -1.75
CA TYR A 23 25.22 -32.85 -3.05
C TYR A 23 23.88 -32.96 -3.80
N ILE A 24 23.77 -32.32 -4.96
CA ILE A 24 22.59 -32.39 -5.81
C ILE A 24 22.98 -33.10 -7.10
N LEU A 25 22.33 -34.25 -7.35
CA LEU A 25 22.50 -34.97 -8.61
C LEU A 25 21.49 -34.41 -9.65
N LEU A 26 21.99 -33.81 -10.71
CA LEU A 26 21.19 -33.29 -11.84
C LEU A 26 21.64 -34.07 -13.11
N GLY A 27 20.86 -35.07 -13.48
CA GLY A 27 21.26 -35.97 -14.56
C GLY A 27 22.53 -36.78 -14.19
N ASN A 28 23.59 -36.69 -15.00
CA ASN A 28 24.85 -37.36 -14.75
C ASN A 28 25.91 -36.50 -14.04
N GLU A 29 25.55 -35.32 -13.56
CA GLU A 29 26.47 -34.40 -12.88
C GLU A 29 26.09 -34.21 -11.41
N ILE A 30 27.12 -34.23 -10.52
CA ILE A 30 26.96 -33.92 -9.10
C ILE A 30 27.35 -32.46 -8.87
N LYS A 31 26.41 -31.66 -8.45
CA LYS A 31 26.66 -30.26 -8.05
C LYS A 31 26.84 -30.19 -6.52
N ILE A 32 27.99 -29.70 -6.07
CA ILE A 32 28.32 -29.56 -4.64
C ILE A 32 27.99 -28.10 -4.24
N ILE A 33 27.11 -27.90 -3.26
CA ILE A 33 26.81 -26.63 -2.67
C ILE A 33 27.38 -26.59 -1.25
N ASN A 34 28.27 -25.64 -0.98
CA ASN A 34 28.86 -25.40 0.34
C ASN A 34 27.90 -24.50 1.16
N ILE A 35 27.16 -25.10 2.09
CA ILE A 35 26.16 -24.35 2.91
C ILE A 35 26.83 -23.26 3.74
N LYS A 36 28.08 -23.38 4.16
CA LYS A 36 28.78 -22.35 4.95
C LYS A 36 29.11 -21.10 4.13
N GLU A 37 29.59 -21.23 2.90
CA GLU A 37 29.92 -20.08 2.05
C GLU A 37 28.66 -19.34 1.57
N ASP A 38 27.56 -20.07 1.32
CA ASP A 38 26.29 -19.47 0.89
C ASP A 38 25.55 -18.78 2.06
N ILE A 39 25.82 -19.15 3.31
CA ILE A 39 25.27 -18.47 4.50
C ILE A 39 26.09 -17.21 4.83
N GLU A 40 27.42 -17.22 4.66
CA GLU A 40 28.29 -16.06 4.90
C GLU A 40 28.20 -15.01 3.77
N ASN A 41 27.90 -15.42 2.54
CA ASN A 41 27.69 -14.54 1.39
C ASN A 41 26.23 -14.14 1.16
N LYS A 42 25.30 -14.55 2.03
CA LYS A 42 23.96 -13.96 2.01
C LYS A 42 24.15 -12.47 2.31
N PRO A 43 23.71 -11.54 1.41
CA PRO A 43 23.80 -10.12 1.71
C PRO A 43 23.17 -9.94 3.09
N SER A 44 23.94 -9.37 4.02
CA SER A 44 23.46 -9.09 5.38
C SER A 44 22.05 -8.57 5.27
N ILE A 45 21.09 -9.22 5.94
CA ILE A 45 19.72 -8.71 6.06
C ILE A 45 19.93 -7.26 6.48
N LYS A 46 19.75 -6.32 5.54
CA LYS A 46 19.77 -4.88 5.86
C LYS A 46 18.84 -4.77 7.05
N ASN A 47 19.36 -4.32 8.20
CA ASN A 47 18.58 -4.16 9.41
C ASN A 47 17.28 -3.49 8.99
N GLU A 48 16.18 -4.24 9.05
CA GLU A 48 14.87 -3.77 8.66
C GLU A 48 14.60 -2.57 9.55
N GLU A 49 14.47 -1.38 8.96
CA GLU A 49 14.31 -0.13 9.70
C GLU A 49 13.13 -0.26 10.65
N ASP A 50 13.39 -0.21 11.95
CA ASP A 50 12.36 -0.39 12.97
C ASP A 50 11.48 0.86 13.06
N ILE A 51 10.30 0.82 12.43
CA ILE A 51 9.36 1.93 12.41
C ILE A 51 8.57 1.96 13.72
N ASP A 52 8.64 3.08 14.44
CA ASP A 52 7.87 3.29 15.66
C ASP A 52 6.35 3.16 15.41
N LEU A 53 5.66 2.48 16.34
CA LEU A 53 4.22 2.24 16.28
C LEU A 53 3.39 3.50 16.05
N LYS A 54 3.81 4.65 16.61
CA LYS A 54 3.10 5.93 16.46
C LYS A 54 2.95 6.34 14.99
N TYR A 55 3.95 6.07 14.15
CA TYR A 55 3.89 6.36 12.70
C TYR A 55 2.95 5.42 11.98
N LEU A 56 2.93 4.14 12.38
CA LEU A 56 2.08 3.11 11.75
C LEU A 56 0.59 3.41 11.95
N ILE A 57 0.22 3.90 13.14
CA ILE A 57 -1.17 4.17 13.52
C ILE A 57 -1.55 5.66 13.49
N GLY A 58 -0.66 6.54 13.02
CA GLY A 58 -0.92 7.97 12.84
C GLY A 58 -0.95 8.81 14.12
N LYS A 59 -0.55 8.27 15.28
CA LYS A 59 -0.58 8.98 16.58
C LYS A 59 0.69 9.83 16.79
N PHE A 60 0.91 10.78 15.90
CA PHE A 60 2.04 11.71 15.96
C PHE A 60 1.66 13.04 15.27
N ASN A 61 2.48 14.07 15.48
CA ASN A 61 2.30 15.36 14.82
C ASN A 61 3.30 15.53 13.66
N TYR A 62 2.87 15.23 12.45
CA TYR A 62 3.70 15.33 11.25
C TYR A 62 4.13 16.78 10.92
N LYS A 63 3.44 17.81 11.46
CA LYS A 63 3.76 19.23 11.17
C LYS A 63 5.08 19.70 11.80
N ILE A 64 5.51 19.02 12.86
CA ILE A 64 6.79 19.28 13.54
C ILE A 64 7.79 18.15 13.40
N ASP A 65 7.43 17.07 12.71
CA ASP A 65 8.30 15.92 12.51
C ASP A 65 9.31 16.20 11.39
N PRO A 66 10.61 15.98 11.64
CA PRO A 66 11.67 16.32 10.68
C PRO A 66 11.64 15.52 9.39
N ASN A 67 10.91 14.39 9.34
CA ASN A 67 10.76 13.57 8.14
C ASN A 67 9.71 14.12 7.17
N PHE A 68 8.90 15.10 7.59
CA PHE A 68 7.80 15.66 6.80
C PHE A 68 8.10 17.07 6.33
N THR A 69 7.40 17.49 5.30
CA THR A 69 7.48 18.86 4.77
C THR A 69 6.13 19.33 4.27
N LEU A 70 5.88 20.63 4.41
CA LEU A 70 4.74 21.27 3.79
C LEU A 70 4.91 21.29 2.27
N VAL A 71 3.88 20.94 1.55
CA VAL A 71 3.84 20.95 0.08
C VAL A 71 3.62 22.38 -0.41
N ASP A 72 4.39 22.83 -1.40
CA ASP A 72 4.24 24.14 -2.02
C ASP A 72 2.83 24.30 -2.62
N ASN A 73 2.23 25.47 -2.44
CA ASN A 73 0.87 25.77 -2.88
C ASN A 73 0.61 25.52 -4.38
N LYS A 74 1.63 25.69 -5.22
CA LYS A 74 1.54 25.44 -6.68
C LYS A 74 1.23 23.98 -7.04
N PHE A 75 1.47 23.05 -6.14
CA PHE A 75 1.18 21.61 -6.31
C PHE A 75 -0.12 21.19 -5.65
N CYS A 76 -0.83 22.10 -4.99
CA CYS A 76 -2.06 21.79 -4.26
C CYS A 76 -3.29 22.27 -5.02
N ARG A 77 -4.41 21.54 -4.87
CA ARG A 77 -5.73 22.08 -5.20
C ARG A 77 -5.98 23.36 -4.37
N GLU A 78 -6.65 24.33 -4.94
CA GLU A 78 -6.81 25.70 -4.36
C GLU A 78 -7.28 25.68 -2.89
N GLN A 79 -8.30 24.89 -2.59
CA GLN A 79 -8.87 24.79 -1.23
C GLN A 79 -7.98 24.02 -0.25
N MET A 80 -6.89 23.41 -0.71
CA MET A 80 -5.99 22.57 0.09
C MET A 80 -4.62 23.22 0.34
N LYS A 81 -4.41 24.44 -0.13
CA LYS A 81 -3.17 25.20 0.09
C LYS A 81 -2.84 25.34 1.57
N LEU A 82 -1.54 25.34 1.90
CA LEU A 82 -0.98 25.40 3.26
C LEU A 82 -1.45 24.30 4.24
N ARG A 83 -1.97 23.20 3.74
CA ARG A 83 -2.52 22.12 4.58
C ARG A 83 -1.92 20.75 4.32
N ILE A 84 -1.27 20.57 3.18
CA ILE A 84 -0.79 19.25 2.76
C ILE A 84 0.66 19.09 3.17
N TYR A 85 0.93 18.01 3.89
CA TYR A 85 2.28 17.56 4.25
C TYR A 85 2.52 16.18 3.66
N LEU A 86 3.77 15.93 3.30
CA LEU A 86 4.25 14.62 2.83
C LEU A 86 5.58 14.30 3.48
N ARG A 87 5.98 13.03 3.47
CA ARG A 87 7.39 12.71 3.71
C ARG A 87 8.27 13.40 2.69
N LYS A 88 9.45 13.84 3.11
CA LYS A 88 10.38 14.60 2.26
C LYS A 88 10.75 13.85 0.98
N GLU A 89 11.07 12.56 1.11
CA GLU A 89 11.41 11.70 -0.03
C GLU A 89 10.24 11.52 -1.00
N VAL A 90 9.01 11.39 -0.48
CA VAL A 90 7.79 11.29 -1.30
C VAL A 90 7.54 12.58 -2.08
N TYR A 91 7.71 13.72 -1.41
CA TYR A 91 7.53 15.02 -2.06
C TYR A 91 8.58 15.29 -3.15
N ILE A 92 9.82 14.86 -2.95
CA ILE A 92 10.86 14.93 -3.99
C ILE A 92 10.41 14.13 -5.23
N LYS A 93 9.99 12.89 -5.06
CA LYS A 93 9.54 12.03 -6.16
C LYS A 93 8.25 12.49 -6.81
N PHE A 94 7.34 13.04 -6.03
CA PHE A 94 6.15 13.69 -6.58
C PHE A 94 6.51 14.87 -7.50
N LYS A 95 7.47 15.73 -7.12
CA LYS A 95 7.91 16.86 -7.95
C LYS A 95 8.52 16.39 -9.29
N GLU A 96 9.30 15.31 -9.26
CA GLU A 96 9.85 14.69 -10.48
C GLU A 96 8.72 14.18 -11.38
N MET A 97 7.75 13.46 -10.82
CA MET A 97 6.58 12.94 -11.52
C MET A 97 5.73 14.08 -12.11
N HIS A 98 5.45 15.12 -11.32
CA HIS A 98 4.70 16.29 -11.77
C HIS A 98 5.39 17.01 -12.93
N ALA A 99 6.72 17.22 -12.85
CA ALA A 99 7.48 17.88 -13.90
C ALA A 99 7.46 17.09 -15.23
N ASP A 100 7.45 15.77 -15.16
CA ASP A 100 7.33 14.92 -16.34
C ASP A 100 5.91 14.91 -16.92
N ALA A 101 4.90 14.86 -16.07
CA ALA A 101 3.49 14.94 -16.45
C ALA A 101 3.17 16.24 -17.20
N LEU A 102 3.72 17.37 -16.75
CA LEU A 102 3.54 18.66 -17.41
C LEU A 102 4.01 18.67 -18.87
N LYS A 103 5.06 17.95 -19.24
CA LYS A 103 5.53 17.81 -20.64
C LYS A 103 4.47 17.18 -21.54
N SER A 104 3.57 16.37 -20.95
CA SER A 104 2.44 15.76 -21.63
C SER A 104 1.12 16.57 -21.51
N GLY A 105 1.19 17.79 -20.95
CA GLY A 105 0.02 18.63 -20.69
C GLY A 105 -0.90 18.05 -19.62
N VAL A 106 -0.30 17.35 -18.61
CA VAL A 106 -0.98 16.79 -17.45
C VAL A 106 -0.52 17.53 -16.20
N ASN A 107 -1.45 18.14 -15.46
CA ASN A 107 -1.16 18.88 -14.25
C ASN A 107 -1.62 18.09 -13.01
N LEU A 108 -0.69 17.40 -12.36
CA LEU A 108 -0.96 16.59 -11.18
C LEU A 108 -1.04 17.49 -9.93
N LEU A 109 -2.23 17.84 -9.49
CA LEU A 109 -2.43 18.59 -8.26
C LEU A 109 -2.83 17.67 -7.11
N ILE A 110 -2.22 17.88 -5.94
CA ILE A 110 -2.51 17.09 -4.73
C ILE A 110 -3.80 17.63 -4.09
N TYR A 111 -4.69 16.70 -3.79
CA TYR A 111 -5.93 16.97 -3.06
C TYR A 111 -5.79 16.62 -1.57
N SER A 112 -5.09 15.53 -1.24
CA SER A 112 -4.84 15.08 0.13
C SER A 112 -3.48 14.38 0.22
N GLY A 113 -2.82 14.52 1.37
CA GLY A 113 -1.57 13.86 1.69
C GLY A 113 -1.62 13.23 3.08
N THR A 114 -0.64 13.53 3.93
CA THR A 114 -0.55 13.00 5.29
C THR A 114 -1.76 13.41 6.13
N ARG A 115 -2.29 12.46 6.87
CA ARG A 115 -3.33 12.65 7.89
C ARG A 115 -2.93 11.91 9.17
N ASN A 116 -2.95 12.59 10.31
CA ASN A 116 -2.77 11.93 11.61
C ASN A 116 -4.05 11.22 12.08
N PHE A 117 -3.95 10.58 13.24
CA PHE A 117 -5.07 9.88 13.86
C PHE A 117 -6.30 10.78 14.07
N ASP A 118 -6.12 11.98 14.60
CA ASP A 118 -7.23 12.89 14.94
C ASP A 118 -7.95 13.43 13.69
N GLU A 119 -7.21 13.73 12.64
CA GLU A 119 -7.75 14.15 11.35
C GLU A 119 -8.56 13.02 10.70
N GLN A 120 -8.03 11.79 10.72
CA GLN A 120 -8.75 10.61 10.21
C GLN A 120 -9.98 10.29 11.06
N LYS A 121 -9.88 10.42 12.39
CA LYS A 121 -11.01 10.25 13.32
C LYS A 121 -12.12 11.26 13.02
N SER A 122 -11.79 12.51 12.80
CA SER A 122 -12.77 13.54 12.45
C SER A 122 -13.54 13.21 11.15
N ILE A 123 -12.82 12.68 10.13
CA ILE A 123 -13.45 12.22 8.88
C ILE A 123 -14.37 11.03 9.14
N TRP A 124 -13.87 10.02 9.87
CA TRP A 124 -14.59 8.80 10.18
C TRP A 124 -15.87 9.07 11.00
N GLU A 125 -15.76 9.80 12.11
CA GLU A 125 -16.89 10.04 13.03
C GLU A 125 -17.97 10.91 12.39
N ARG A 126 -17.61 11.91 11.58
CA ARG A 126 -18.58 12.65 10.78
C ARG A 126 -19.37 11.75 9.82
N LYS A 127 -18.66 10.83 9.11
CA LYS A 127 -19.32 9.86 8.24
C LYS A 127 -20.13 8.83 9.04
N TRP A 128 -19.66 8.46 10.22
CA TRP A 128 -20.39 7.57 11.13
C TRP A 128 -21.75 8.13 11.51
N GLU A 129 -21.80 9.36 12.00
CA GLU A 129 -23.07 10.02 12.38
C GLU A 129 -24.06 10.06 11.22
N LEU A 130 -23.60 10.52 10.05
CA LEU A 130 -24.45 10.64 8.87
C LEU A 130 -25.04 9.28 8.41
N ASN A 131 -24.27 8.20 8.49
CA ASN A 131 -24.70 6.89 8.03
C ASN A 131 -25.46 6.11 9.11
N PHE A 132 -25.01 6.17 10.38
CA PHE A 132 -25.67 5.48 11.49
C PHE A 132 -27.09 6.01 11.74
N ASN A 133 -27.31 7.31 11.63
CA ASN A 133 -28.64 7.90 11.72
C ASN A 133 -29.63 7.36 10.71
N LYS A 134 -29.14 6.95 9.53
CA LYS A 134 -29.95 6.37 8.46
C LYS A 134 -30.10 4.85 8.58
N LEU A 135 -29.01 4.15 8.87
CA LEU A 135 -28.95 2.68 8.81
C LEU A 135 -29.33 2.01 10.12
N LYS A 136 -29.14 2.68 11.25
CA LYS A 136 -29.38 2.16 12.63
C LYS A 136 -28.69 0.80 12.90
N ASP A 137 -27.59 0.53 12.19
CA ASP A 137 -26.83 -0.71 12.23
C ASP A 137 -25.33 -0.37 12.16
N SER A 138 -24.58 -0.74 13.18
CA SER A 138 -23.15 -0.38 13.28
C SER A 138 -22.30 -1.08 12.24
N VAL A 139 -22.57 -2.35 11.91
CA VAL A 139 -21.80 -3.10 10.90
C VAL A 139 -22.06 -2.55 9.50
N LYS A 140 -23.33 -2.33 9.14
CA LYS A 140 -23.70 -1.72 7.87
C LYS A 140 -23.12 -0.30 7.74
N THR A 141 -23.12 0.47 8.83
CA THR A 141 -22.53 1.81 8.88
C THR A 141 -21.04 1.76 8.60
N ALA A 142 -20.29 0.91 9.31
CA ALA A 142 -18.86 0.74 9.08
C ALA A 142 -18.56 0.31 7.64
N LYS A 143 -19.24 -0.72 7.13
CA LYS A 143 -19.09 -1.19 5.75
C LYS A 143 -19.35 -0.10 4.71
N LYS A 144 -20.38 0.74 4.93
CA LYS A 144 -20.69 1.85 4.03
C LYS A 144 -19.59 2.90 3.99
N ILE A 145 -18.99 3.20 5.13
CA ILE A 145 -17.87 4.16 5.22
C ILE A 145 -16.61 3.56 4.59
N LEU A 146 -16.34 2.29 4.86
CA LEU A 146 -15.17 1.54 4.38
C LEU A 146 -15.13 1.34 2.86
N LEU A 147 -16.16 1.70 2.12
CA LEU A 147 -16.06 1.73 0.66
C LEU A 147 -14.92 2.66 0.20
N PHE A 148 -14.76 3.83 0.84
CA PHE A 148 -13.83 4.88 0.45
C PHE A 148 -13.13 5.60 1.62
N SER A 149 -13.19 5.08 2.85
CA SER A 149 -12.58 5.75 4.00
C SER A 149 -12.11 4.76 5.04
N SER A 150 -10.85 4.86 5.41
CA SER A 150 -10.21 4.03 6.42
C SER A 150 -10.71 4.32 7.84
N MET A 151 -10.72 3.30 8.68
CA MET A 151 -10.78 3.51 10.14
C MET A 151 -9.51 4.26 10.60
N PRO A 152 -9.59 5.11 11.63
CA PRO A 152 -8.41 5.62 12.33
C PRO A 152 -7.46 4.47 12.73
N CYS A 153 -6.18 4.73 12.80
CA CYS A 153 -5.09 3.75 12.97
C CYS A 153 -4.81 2.84 11.77
N THR A 154 -5.63 2.84 10.71
CA THR A 154 -5.49 1.89 9.59
C THR A 154 -5.29 2.56 8.23
N SER A 155 -5.28 3.90 8.21
CA SER A 155 -5.13 4.67 6.98
C SER A 155 -3.68 4.70 6.51
N ARG A 156 -3.42 4.41 5.24
CA ARG A 156 -2.10 4.57 4.63
C ARG A 156 -1.64 6.04 4.58
N HIS A 157 -2.57 6.99 4.60
CA HIS A 157 -2.23 8.42 4.75
C HIS A 157 -1.54 8.75 6.08
N HIS A 158 -1.62 7.89 7.11
CA HIS A 158 -0.84 8.06 8.34
C HIS A 158 0.67 7.98 8.09
N TRP A 159 1.09 7.22 7.08
CA TRP A 159 2.49 6.98 6.77
C TRP A 159 3.16 8.14 6.03
N GLY A 160 2.36 9.05 5.46
CA GLY A 160 2.84 10.18 4.67
C GLY A 160 3.38 9.80 3.30
N THR A 161 3.04 8.60 2.84
CA THR A 161 3.47 8.01 1.57
C THR A 161 2.40 8.04 0.50
N ASP A 162 1.16 8.34 0.89
CA ASP A 162 -0.02 8.21 0.04
C ASP A 162 -0.61 9.57 -0.30
N LEU A 163 -0.99 9.73 -1.56
CA LEU A 163 -1.48 10.96 -2.17
C LEU A 163 -2.84 10.72 -2.79
N ASP A 164 -3.78 11.63 -2.55
CA ASP A 164 -4.97 11.76 -3.38
C ASP A 164 -4.72 12.86 -4.42
N LEU A 165 -4.79 12.53 -5.70
CA LEU A 165 -4.43 13.41 -6.81
C LEU A 165 -5.67 13.86 -7.58
N ILE A 166 -5.68 15.12 -8.00
CA ILE A 166 -6.57 15.72 -9.01
C ILE A 166 -8.02 15.86 -8.54
N ASN A 167 -8.74 14.76 -8.33
CA ASN A 167 -10.18 14.76 -8.01
C ASN A 167 -10.55 13.52 -7.20
N LEU A 168 -11.50 13.63 -6.26
CA LEU A 168 -11.97 12.51 -5.42
C LEU A 168 -13.24 11.82 -5.97
N ASN A 169 -13.48 11.92 -7.28
CA ASN A 169 -14.61 11.28 -7.93
C ASN A 169 -14.14 10.47 -9.14
N ASN A 170 -14.38 9.17 -9.15
CA ASN A 170 -13.99 8.28 -10.25
C ASN A 170 -14.55 8.72 -11.60
N ASN A 171 -15.77 9.26 -11.64
CA ASN A 171 -16.41 9.71 -12.88
C ASN A 171 -15.63 10.85 -13.58
N TYR A 172 -14.88 11.66 -12.82
CA TYR A 172 -14.00 12.68 -13.40
C TYR A 172 -12.97 12.08 -14.35
N PHE A 173 -12.48 10.89 -14.02
CA PHE A 173 -11.42 10.19 -14.75
C PHE A 173 -11.93 9.33 -15.92
N GLU A 174 -13.24 9.38 -16.23
CA GLU A 174 -13.82 8.56 -17.32
C GLU A 174 -13.70 9.24 -18.68
N THR A 175 -13.64 10.56 -18.73
CA THR A 175 -13.65 11.33 -19.99
C THR A 175 -12.75 12.56 -19.93
N GLY A 176 -12.49 13.17 -21.08
CA GLY A 176 -11.82 14.46 -21.22
C GLY A 176 -10.44 14.53 -20.57
N GLN A 177 -10.16 15.62 -19.89
CA GLN A 177 -8.86 15.88 -19.23
C GLN A 177 -8.59 14.87 -18.11
N GLY A 178 -9.60 14.51 -17.30
CA GLY A 178 -9.43 13.54 -16.23
C GLY A 178 -9.00 12.15 -16.72
N LEU A 179 -9.57 11.70 -17.86
CA LEU A 179 -9.15 10.45 -18.49
C LEU A 179 -7.70 10.52 -18.97
N LYS A 180 -7.27 11.65 -19.55
CA LYS A 180 -5.88 11.88 -19.97
C LYS A 180 -4.93 11.80 -18.77
N GLU A 181 -5.27 12.45 -17.67
CA GLU A 181 -4.50 12.47 -16.42
C GLU A 181 -4.37 11.08 -15.82
N TYR A 182 -5.46 10.33 -15.76
CA TYR A 182 -5.46 8.97 -15.22
C TYR A 182 -4.66 7.99 -16.10
N LYS A 183 -4.80 8.06 -17.42
CA LYS A 183 -4.00 7.24 -18.34
C LYS A 183 -2.50 7.52 -18.17
N TRP A 184 -2.13 8.81 -18.09
CA TRP A 184 -0.75 9.19 -17.86
C TRP A 184 -0.20 8.61 -16.54
N LEU A 185 -0.95 8.71 -15.45
CA LEU A 185 -0.57 8.14 -14.15
C LEU A 185 -0.41 6.62 -14.21
N LYS A 186 -1.31 5.91 -14.88
CA LYS A 186 -1.23 4.44 -15.05
C LYS A 186 0.00 4.00 -15.83
N GLU A 187 0.40 4.77 -16.82
CA GLU A 187 1.53 4.46 -17.69
C GLU A 187 2.88 4.88 -17.10
N ASN A 188 2.90 5.92 -16.29
CA ASN A 188 4.14 6.57 -15.89
C ASN A 188 4.38 6.59 -14.37
N GLY A 189 3.36 6.45 -13.52
CA GLY A 189 3.49 6.59 -12.07
C GLY A 189 4.56 5.67 -11.45
N SER A 190 4.66 4.43 -11.92
CA SER A 190 5.65 3.46 -11.45
C SER A 190 7.10 3.86 -11.69
N LYS A 191 7.40 4.65 -12.75
CA LYS A 191 8.75 5.19 -13.02
C LYS A 191 9.26 6.08 -11.89
N PHE A 192 8.34 6.67 -11.13
CA PHE A 192 8.63 7.55 -9.99
C PHE A 192 8.37 6.85 -8.64
N GLY A 193 8.06 5.56 -8.66
CA GLY A 193 7.77 4.76 -7.47
C GLY A 193 6.34 4.85 -6.98
N PHE A 194 5.40 5.45 -7.73
CA PHE A 194 3.99 5.53 -7.36
C PHE A 194 3.17 4.43 -8.00
N CYS A 195 2.30 3.80 -7.19
CA CYS A 195 1.37 2.77 -7.63
C CYS A 195 -0.05 3.05 -7.14
N GLN A 196 -1.03 2.69 -7.96
CA GLN A 196 -2.44 2.74 -7.58
C GLN A 196 -2.81 1.51 -6.75
N VAL A 197 -2.77 1.65 -5.42
CA VAL A 197 -2.99 0.54 -4.49
C VAL A 197 -4.46 0.09 -4.39
N TYR A 198 -5.41 0.97 -4.73
CA TYR A 198 -6.85 0.66 -4.74
C TYR A 198 -7.39 0.68 -6.17
N ASP A 199 -6.97 -0.30 -6.95
CA ASP A 199 -7.39 -0.53 -8.32
C ASP A 199 -8.72 -1.30 -8.43
N ASP A 200 -9.07 -1.76 -9.63
CA ASP A 200 -10.29 -2.51 -9.87
C ASP A 200 -10.18 -3.94 -9.30
N LYS A 201 -10.96 -4.22 -8.27
CA LYS A 201 -11.06 -5.54 -7.63
C LYS A 201 -11.47 -6.67 -8.59
N SER A 202 -12.20 -6.35 -9.66
CA SER A 202 -12.61 -7.35 -10.65
C SER A 202 -11.40 -7.94 -11.38
N ILE A 203 -10.32 -7.16 -11.50
CA ILE A 203 -9.07 -7.53 -12.16
C ILE A 203 -8.11 -8.22 -11.18
N THR A 204 -7.77 -7.55 -10.09
CA THR A 204 -6.70 -7.99 -9.16
C THR A 204 -7.17 -8.93 -8.06
N LYS A 205 -8.50 -9.09 -7.91
CA LYS A 205 -9.14 -9.93 -6.87
C LYS A 205 -8.79 -9.52 -5.44
N ARG A 206 -8.25 -8.30 -5.23
CA ARG A 206 -7.99 -7.77 -3.89
C ARG A 206 -9.28 -7.58 -3.10
N THR A 207 -9.17 -7.48 -1.80
CA THR A 207 -10.27 -7.15 -0.87
C THR A 207 -10.28 -5.64 -0.53
N GLY A 208 -11.08 -5.24 0.43
CA GLY A 208 -11.06 -3.91 1.03
C GLY A 208 -11.75 -2.81 0.23
N TYR A 209 -11.11 -1.66 0.11
CA TYR A 209 -11.67 -0.44 -0.47
C TYR A 209 -12.10 -0.61 -1.92
N GLU A 210 -13.05 0.21 -2.37
CA GLU A 210 -13.41 0.27 -3.78
C GLU A 210 -12.29 0.88 -4.63
N LEU A 211 -12.48 0.90 -5.96
CA LEU A 211 -11.57 1.58 -6.88
C LEU A 211 -11.48 3.06 -6.53
N GLU A 212 -10.24 3.53 -6.33
CA GLU A 212 -9.93 4.95 -6.13
C GLU A 212 -8.90 5.39 -7.19
N LYS A 213 -9.36 6.00 -8.30
CA LYS A 213 -8.47 6.45 -9.38
C LYS A 213 -7.53 7.56 -8.97
N TRP A 214 -7.85 8.26 -7.89
CA TRP A 214 -7.07 9.35 -7.33
C TRP A 214 -5.99 8.91 -6.35
N HIS A 215 -6.06 7.70 -5.75
CA HIS A 215 -5.21 7.29 -4.64
C HIS A 215 -3.94 6.59 -5.12
N TRP A 216 -2.80 7.19 -4.85
CA TRP A 216 -1.47 6.74 -5.29
C TRP A 216 -0.52 6.65 -4.11
N SER A 217 0.19 5.52 -3.98
CA SER A 217 1.12 5.24 -2.90
C SER A 217 2.55 5.21 -3.41
N TYR A 218 3.48 5.85 -2.70
CA TYR A 218 4.91 5.77 -2.98
C TYR A 218 5.48 4.48 -2.37
N MET A 219 5.65 3.47 -3.22
CA MET A 219 5.94 2.09 -2.81
C MET A 219 7.29 1.90 -2.13
N PRO A 220 8.41 2.57 -2.51
CA PRO A 220 9.70 2.36 -1.87
C PRO A 220 9.71 2.59 -0.34
N THR A 221 8.81 3.44 0.15
CA THR A 221 8.62 3.68 1.59
C THR A 221 7.40 2.94 2.14
N SER A 222 6.27 2.98 1.44
CA SER A 222 5.01 2.43 1.97
C SER A 222 5.01 0.91 2.11
N SER A 223 5.78 0.17 1.30
CA SER A 223 5.95 -1.29 1.44
C SER A 223 6.61 -1.63 2.78
N LYS A 224 7.63 -0.86 3.19
CA LYS A 224 8.28 -1.02 4.51
C LYS A 224 7.30 -0.76 5.65
N PHE A 225 6.48 0.28 5.52
CA PHE A 225 5.42 0.59 6.49
C PHE A 225 4.39 -0.52 6.58
N LEU A 226 3.97 -1.09 5.47
CA LEU A 226 3.02 -2.20 5.45
C LEU A 226 3.58 -3.43 6.16
N ILE A 227 4.83 -3.81 5.88
CA ILE A 227 5.51 -4.94 6.54
C ILE A 227 5.56 -4.71 8.06
N GLN A 228 5.99 -3.53 8.50
CA GLN A 228 6.07 -3.19 9.92
C GLN A 228 4.68 -3.07 10.57
N TYR A 229 3.67 -2.59 9.84
CA TYR A 229 2.29 -2.56 10.31
C TYR A 229 1.77 -3.97 10.62
N ILE A 230 1.92 -4.90 9.67
CA ILE A 230 1.49 -6.30 9.85
C ILE A 230 2.21 -6.97 11.02
N LYS A 231 3.47 -6.63 11.25
CA LYS A 231 4.30 -7.18 12.34
C LYS A 231 3.92 -6.64 13.72
N LYS A 232 3.58 -5.34 13.83
CA LYS A 232 3.47 -4.63 15.11
C LYS A 232 2.06 -4.27 15.52
N VAL A 233 1.14 -4.04 14.56
CA VAL A 233 -0.20 -3.56 14.85
C VAL A 233 -1.17 -4.74 14.96
N ASN A 234 -1.93 -4.74 16.04
CA ASN A 234 -3.04 -5.67 16.27
C ASN A 234 -4.34 -4.90 16.58
N TYR A 235 -5.46 -5.61 16.72
CA TYR A 235 -6.76 -4.98 16.92
C TYR A 235 -6.86 -4.14 18.20
N ASN A 236 -6.04 -4.41 19.24
CA ASN A 236 -6.02 -3.58 20.45
C ASN A 236 -5.42 -2.18 20.19
N ASN A 237 -4.62 -2.01 19.14
CA ASN A 237 -4.09 -0.71 18.73
C ASN A 237 -5.12 0.14 17.97
N ILE A 238 -6.18 -0.49 17.44
CA ILE A 238 -7.24 0.15 16.66
C ILE A 238 -8.37 0.55 17.62
N ASN A 239 -8.27 1.72 18.23
CA ASN A 239 -9.15 2.14 19.31
C ASN A 239 -9.39 3.66 19.34
N ASN A 240 -10.22 4.14 20.29
CA ASN A 240 -10.49 5.56 20.57
C ASN A 240 -11.27 6.31 19.48
N PHE A 241 -12.16 5.63 18.75
CA PHE A 241 -13.11 6.24 17.82
C PHE A 241 -14.42 5.43 17.78
N LYS A 242 -15.49 6.01 17.24
CA LYS A 242 -16.80 5.35 17.14
C LYS A 242 -16.73 4.10 16.27
N GLY A 243 -17.24 2.98 16.78
CA GLY A 243 -17.24 1.71 16.05
C GLY A 243 -15.90 1.00 15.97
N HIS A 244 -14.87 1.40 16.71
CA HIS A 244 -13.53 0.79 16.67
C HIS A 244 -13.54 -0.73 16.93
N HIS A 245 -14.42 -1.23 17.80
CA HIS A 245 -14.57 -2.65 18.11
C HIS A 245 -14.94 -3.50 16.88
N LEU A 246 -15.48 -2.88 15.85
CA LEU A 246 -15.81 -3.55 14.59
C LEU A 246 -14.58 -3.84 13.72
N ALA A 247 -13.42 -3.31 14.06
CA ALA A 247 -12.18 -3.58 13.30
C ALA A 247 -11.87 -5.09 13.24
N SER A 248 -12.14 -5.82 14.34
CA SER A 248 -11.96 -7.29 14.43
C SER A 248 -13.22 -8.09 14.03
N ASN A 249 -14.31 -7.43 13.67
CA ASN A 249 -15.54 -8.12 13.24
C ASN A 249 -15.24 -8.99 12.00
N LYS A 250 -15.75 -10.24 11.97
CA LYS A 250 -15.49 -11.21 10.90
C LYS A 250 -15.88 -10.73 9.50
N GLU A 251 -16.93 -9.90 9.40
CA GLU A 251 -17.39 -9.35 8.14
C GLU A 251 -16.56 -8.14 7.66
N ILE A 252 -15.77 -7.52 8.55
CA ILE A 252 -14.92 -6.38 8.25
C ILE A 252 -13.47 -6.82 8.15
N ASN A 253 -12.93 -7.47 9.21
CA ASN A 253 -11.57 -7.96 9.30
C ASN A 253 -10.55 -6.91 8.77
N MET A 254 -10.48 -5.77 9.49
CA MET A 254 -9.86 -4.53 9.01
C MET A 254 -8.42 -4.72 8.55
N ILE A 255 -7.62 -5.52 9.27
CA ILE A 255 -6.21 -5.72 8.92
C ILE A 255 -6.09 -6.53 7.64
N ASP A 256 -6.76 -7.69 7.55
CA ASP A 256 -6.59 -8.58 6.42
C ASP A 256 -7.30 -8.09 5.15
N ASN A 257 -8.53 -7.56 5.29
CA ASN A 257 -9.29 -7.15 4.13
C ASN A 257 -8.92 -5.75 3.61
N PHE A 258 -8.53 -4.81 4.50
CA PHE A 258 -8.36 -3.41 4.11
C PHE A 258 -6.91 -2.95 4.13
N VAL A 259 -6.14 -3.22 5.20
CA VAL A 259 -4.73 -2.81 5.26
C VAL A 259 -3.88 -3.62 4.29
N LYS A 260 -4.07 -4.95 4.26
CA LYS A 260 -3.42 -5.86 3.30
C LYS A 260 -4.08 -5.87 1.92
N GLY A 261 -5.33 -5.38 1.81
CA GLY A 261 -6.16 -5.44 0.61
C GLY A 261 -5.75 -4.42 -0.46
N ILE A 262 -4.50 -4.44 -0.87
CA ILE A 262 -3.94 -3.58 -1.91
C ILE A 262 -3.67 -4.37 -3.20
N ASN A 263 -3.46 -3.66 -4.29
CA ASN A 263 -3.07 -4.21 -5.57
C ASN A 263 -1.72 -4.95 -5.46
N SER A 264 -1.72 -6.24 -5.74
CA SER A 264 -0.53 -7.11 -5.65
C SER A 264 0.54 -6.84 -6.72
N THR A 265 0.24 -5.99 -7.72
CA THR A 265 1.24 -5.57 -8.73
C THR A 265 1.99 -4.31 -8.31
N CYS A 266 1.73 -3.79 -7.11
CA CYS A 266 2.38 -2.62 -6.53
C CYS A 266 3.63 -2.99 -5.70
N ASP A 267 4.40 -3.97 -6.11
CA ASP A 267 5.63 -4.42 -5.41
C ASP A 267 6.88 -3.68 -5.92
#